data_140294abab87b41d7c7a5d5b75ea2053
#
_entry.id   140294abab87b41d7c7a5d5b75ea2053
#
_cell.length_a   1.000
_cell.length_b   1.000
_cell.length_c   1.000
_cell.angle_alpha   90.00
_cell.angle_beta   90.00
_cell.angle_gamma   90.00
#
_symmetry.space_group_name_H-M   'P 1'
#
loop_
_entity.id
_entity.type
_entity.pdbx_description
1 polymer ?
#
loop_
_entity_poly.entity_id
_entity_poly.type
_entity_poly.pdbx_seq_one_letter_code
_entity_poly.pdbx_strand_id
1 'polypeptide(L)'
;MNKVEQKLIEMSTDSRFENLKNDIKLLRYQYKDYCESKSPELVEDMLCLLLDSFNKVSNVQIEARPINESKFKSPVSLSFYKYMVNNGLSPKTANDYVKRVNQVCDIEKLLNIDVQPFIDEYTIGDKVDDNKRLHNAPSCALKKFKEFKKSNY
;
A
#
# COMPACT_ATOMS: atom_id res chain seq x y z
N MET A 1 4.26 11.64 32.54
CA MET A 1 4.72 11.37 31.15
C MET A 1 3.51 11.27 30.24
N ASN A 2 3.45 12.05 29.18
CA ASN A 2 2.29 12.00 28.28
C ASN A 2 2.45 10.86 27.23
N LYS A 3 1.35 10.56 26.51
CA LYS A 3 1.31 9.46 25.56
C LYS A 3 2.32 9.58 24.41
N VAL A 4 2.64 10.81 23.98
CA VAL A 4 3.60 11.06 22.89
C VAL A 4 5.03 10.74 23.36
N GLU A 5 5.40 11.21 24.53
CA GLU A 5 6.72 10.95 25.09
C GLU A 5 6.95 9.45 25.33
N GLN A 6 5.95 8.76 25.88
CA GLN A 6 6.00 7.31 26.06
C GLN A 6 6.19 6.58 24.72
N LYS A 7 5.47 7.02 23.68
CA LYS A 7 5.57 6.42 22.35
C LYS A 7 6.96 6.63 21.72
N LEU A 8 7.54 7.81 21.85
CA LEU A 8 8.88 8.09 21.37
C LEU A 8 9.95 7.24 22.08
N ILE A 9 9.78 6.97 23.38
CA ILE A 9 10.65 6.05 24.13
C ILE A 9 10.54 4.63 23.59
N GLU A 10 9.32 4.10 23.44
CA GLU A 10 9.07 2.76 22.87
C GLU A 10 9.72 2.61 21.48
N MET A 11 9.53 3.60 20.60
CA MET A 11 10.12 3.59 19.27
C MET A 11 11.65 3.65 19.31
N SER A 12 12.24 4.38 20.25
CA SER A 12 13.71 4.49 20.38
C SER A 12 14.39 3.18 20.79
N THR A 13 13.65 2.25 21.36
CA THR A 13 14.14 0.92 21.80
C THR A 13 13.76 -0.22 20.85
N ASP A 14 12.90 0.04 19.87
CA ASP A 14 12.44 -0.95 18.90
C ASP A 14 13.43 -1.05 17.74
N SER A 15 13.94 -2.26 17.48
CA SER A 15 14.92 -2.53 16.43
C SER A 15 14.44 -2.16 15.02
N ARG A 16 13.13 -2.10 14.80
CA ARG A 16 12.56 -1.66 13.51
C ARG A 16 12.88 -0.20 13.17
N PHE A 17 13.20 0.61 14.19
CA PHE A 17 13.50 2.02 14.06
C PHE A 17 14.97 2.36 14.28
N GLU A 18 15.88 1.37 14.21
CA GLU A 18 17.31 1.57 14.49
C GLU A 18 17.92 2.68 13.62
N ASN A 19 17.54 2.73 12.33
CA ASN A 19 18.00 3.77 11.39
C ASN A 19 17.48 5.19 11.73
N LEU A 20 16.42 5.30 12.53
CA LEU A 20 15.79 6.55 12.96
C LEU A 20 16.07 6.88 14.42
N LYS A 21 16.87 6.09 15.11
CA LYS A 21 17.09 6.20 16.55
C LYS A 21 17.55 7.59 16.99
N ASN A 22 18.45 8.20 16.21
CA ASN A 22 18.94 9.55 16.51
C ASN A 22 17.86 10.61 16.25
N ASP A 23 17.09 10.47 15.18
CA ASP A 23 16.01 11.39 14.85
C ASP A 23 14.90 11.31 15.91
N ILE A 24 14.56 10.11 16.38
CA ILE A 24 13.58 9.89 17.46
C ILE A 24 14.06 10.51 18.78
N LYS A 25 15.35 10.41 19.11
CA LYS A 25 15.92 11.06 20.29
C LYS A 25 15.82 12.58 20.19
N LEU A 26 16.20 13.16 19.05
CA LEU A 26 16.11 14.59 18.80
C LEU A 26 14.66 15.08 18.88
N LEU A 27 13.74 14.38 18.27
CA LEU A 27 12.31 14.67 18.33
C LEU A 27 11.78 14.68 19.77
N ARG A 28 12.26 13.75 20.59
CA ARG A 28 11.90 13.68 22.01
C ARG A 28 12.39 14.91 22.79
N TYR A 29 13.61 15.39 22.53
CA TYR A 29 14.12 16.62 23.17
C TYR A 29 13.32 17.84 22.73
N GLN A 30 13.12 18.03 21.43
CA GLN A 30 12.33 19.13 20.90
C GLN A 30 10.89 19.13 21.45
N TYR A 31 10.28 17.95 21.56
CA TYR A 31 8.94 17.82 22.12
C TYR A 31 8.89 18.21 23.61
N LYS A 32 9.91 17.84 24.39
CA LYS A 32 10.03 18.24 25.79
C LYS A 32 10.14 19.75 25.91
N ASP A 33 11.06 20.37 25.14
CA ASP A 33 11.26 21.82 25.13
C ASP A 33 9.98 22.54 24.68
N TYR A 34 9.26 22.02 23.70
CA TYR A 34 7.95 22.54 23.30
C TYR A 34 6.92 22.46 24.45
N CYS A 35 6.88 21.38 25.20
CA CYS A 35 5.95 21.25 26.33
C CYS A 35 6.18 22.33 27.40
N GLU A 36 7.41 22.78 27.55
CA GLU A 36 7.80 23.82 28.50
C GLU A 36 7.59 25.24 27.95
N SER A 37 8.02 25.50 26.71
CA SER A 37 8.03 26.85 26.10
C SER A 37 6.79 27.20 25.31
N LYS A 38 6.10 26.20 24.73
CA LYS A 38 5.02 26.37 23.75
C LYS A 38 5.41 27.18 22.50
N SER A 39 6.72 27.18 22.15
CA SER A 39 7.23 27.92 20.99
C SER A 39 6.74 27.36 19.66
N PRO A 40 6.17 28.18 18.75
CA PRO A 40 5.77 27.76 17.42
C PRO A 40 6.96 27.28 16.57
N GLU A 41 8.13 27.86 16.74
CA GLU A 41 9.35 27.51 16.00
C GLU A 41 9.74 26.04 16.23
N LEU A 42 9.58 25.54 17.47
CA LEU A 42 9.83 24.13 17.79
C LEU A 42 8.84 23.20 17.08
N VAL A 43 7.63 23.66 16.76
CA VAL A 43 6.67 22.87 15.96
C VAL A 43 7.16 22.73 14.53
N GLU A 44 7.67 23.81 13.92
CA GLU A 44 8.26 23.76 12.58
C GLU A 44 9.48 22.84 12.53
N ASP A 45 10.39 22.95 13.49
CA ASP A 45 11.56 22.08 13.59
C ASP A 45 11.19 20.60 13.72
N MET A 46 10.20 20.27 14.55
CA MET A 46 9.70 18.91 14.70
C MET A 46 9.04 18.39 13.41
N LEU A 47 8.31 19.23 12.69
CA LEU A 47 7.69 18.86 11.41
C LEU A 47 8.75 18.62 10.34
N CYS A 48 9.75 19.46 10.22
CA CYS A 48 10.88 19.27 9.32
C CYS A 48 11.60 17.95 9.60
N LEU A 49 11.90 17.68 10.87
CA LEU A 49 12.55 16.44 11.28
C LEU A 49 11.71 15.21 10.95
N LEU A 50 10.39 15.27 11.15
CA LEU A 50 9.47 14.19 10.79
C LEU A 50 9.44 13.93 9.27
N LEU A 51 9.44 15.00 8.45
CA LEU A 51 9.49 14.88 6.99
C LEU A 51 10.80 14.26 6.52
N ASP A 52 11.93 14.68 7.09
CA ASP A 52 13.25 14.11 6.78
C ASP A 52 13.33 12.64 7.19
N SER A 53 12.81 12.29 8.36
CA SER A 53 12.73 10.91 8.83
C SER A 53 11.83 10.06 7.95
N PHE A 54 10.70 10.62 7.49
CA PHE A 54 9.80 9.94 6.54
C PHE A 54 10.50 9.69 5.21
N ASN A 55 11.25 10.67 4.70
CA ASN A 55 12.02 10.52 3.45
C ASN A 55 13.12 9.45 3.58
N LYS A 56 13.80 9.38 4.75
CA LYS A 56 14.77 8.32 5.04
C LYS A 56 14.13 6.93 5.02
N VAL A 57 12.92 6.79 5.58
CA VAL A 57 12.18 5.51 5.60
C VAL A 57 11.65 5.17 4.21
N SER A 58 11.15 6.15 3.45
CA SER A 58 10.65 5.90 2.09
C SER A 58 11.75 5.59 1.09
N ASN A 59 12.97 6.09 1.32
CA ASN A 59 14.15 5.75 0.52
C ASN A 59 14.84 4.45 0.97
N VAL A 60 14.54 3.94 2.17
CA VAL A 60 14.83 2.55 2.49
C VAL A 60 13.94 1.73 1.55
N GLN A 61 14.55 1.14 0.54
CA GLN A 61 13.89 0.04 -0.17
C GLN A 61 13.42 -0.90 0.93
N ILE A 62 12.10 -0.89 1.17
CA ILE A 62 11.47 -1.98 1.88
C ILE A 62 11.88 -3.16 1.02
N GLU A 63 12.85 -3.96 1.49
CA GLU A 63 13.11 -5.25 0.89
C GLU A 63 11.75 -5.92 0.85
N ALA A 64 11.16 -5.90 -0.32
CA ALA A 64 9.84 -6.43 -0.52
C ALA A 64 9.94 -7.85 0.00
N ARG A 65 9.17 -8.17 1.05
CA ARG A 65 9.16 -9.54 1.59
C ARG A 65 9.11 -10.45 0.39
N PRO A 66 10.02 -11.43 0.28
CA PRO A 66 10.14 -12.23 -0.93
C PRO A 66 8.75 -12.70 -1.32
N ILE A 67 8.32 -12.31 -2.52
CA ILE A 67 6.99 -12.67 -3.02
C ILE A 67 7.00 -14.18 -3.07
N ASN A 68 6.16 -14.83 -2.31
CA ASN A 68 6.01 -16.26 -2.40
C ASN A 68 5.30 -16.57 -3.73
N GLU A 69 6.10 -16.72 -4.78
CA GLU A 69 5.64 -16.92 -6.15
C GLU A 69 4.79 -18.19 -6.29
N SER A 70 5.00 -19.18 -5.44
CA SER A 70 4.22 -20.43 -5.42
C SER A 70 2.74 -20.23 -5.07
N LYS A 71 2.35 -19.06 -4.54
CA LYS A 71 0.95 -18.72 -4.25
C LYS A 71 0.16 -18.33 -5.50
N PHE A 72 0.83 -18.01 -6.59
CA PHE A 72 0.15 -17.61 -7.82
C PHE A 72 -0.02 -18.81 -8.74
N LYS A 73 -1.27 -19.02 -9.20
CA LYS A 73 -1.64 -20.17 -10.04
C LYS A 73 -1.02 -20.11 -11.44
N SER A 74 -0.60 -18.94 -11.90
CA SER A 74 -0.02 -18.76 -13.22
C SER A 74 0.99 -17.61 -13.26
N PRO A 75 1.92 -17.61 -14.25
CA PRO A 75 2.84 -16.51 -14.49
C PRO A 75 2.14 -15.17 -14.72
N VAL A 76 0.97 -15.18 -15.37
CA VAL A 76 0.16 -14.00 -15.66
C VAL A 76 -0.38 -13.41 -14.36
N SER A 77 -0.86 -14.25 -13.44
CA SER A 77 -1.32 -13.82 -12.11
C SER A 77 -0.20 -13.14 -11.33
N LEU A 78 1.00 -13.68 -11.37
CA LEU A 78 2.19 -13.08 -10.74
C LEU A 78 2.57 -11.74 -11.40
N SER A 79 2.58 -11.68 -12.73
CA SER A 79 2.90 -10.47 -13.48
C SER A 79 1.88 -9.36 -13.20
N PHE A 80 0.60 -9.69 -13.15
CA PHE A 80 -0.47 -8.75 -12.80
C PHE A 80 -0.33 -8.25 -11.35
N TYR A 81 -0.02 -9.13 -10.41
CA TYR A 81 0.28 -8.73 -9.03
C TYR A 81 1.46 -7.75 -8.97
N LYS A 82 2.59 -8.08 -9.60
CA LYS A 82 3.79 -7.22 -9.64
C LYS A 82 3.47 -5.86 -10.28
N TYR A 83 2.71 -5.84 -11.38
CA TYR A 83 2.25 -4.61 -12.01
C TYR A 83 1.49 -3.71 -11.02
N MET A 84 0.53 -4.25 -10.27
CA MET A 84 -0.26 -3.48 -9.32
C MET A 84 0.59 -2.93 -8.17
N VAL A 85 1.48 -3.74 -7.61
CA VAL A 85 2.38 -3.30 -6.53
C VAL A 85 3.33 -2.20 -7.01
N ASN A 86 3.90 -2.35 -8.21
CA ASN A 86 4.78 -1.34 -8.80
C ASN A 86 4.03 -0.02 -9.13
N ASN A 87 2.70 -0.08 -9.32
CA ASN A 87 1.84 1.09 -9.50
C ASN A 87 1.21 1.58 -8.18
N GLY A 88 1.78 1.22 -7.04
CA GLY A 88 1.46 1.80 -5.74
C GLY A 88 0.32 1.13 -4.96
N LEU A 89 -0.22 -0.01 -5.42
CA LEU A 89 -1.20 -0.75 -4.63
C LEU A 89 -0.50 -1.53 -3.51
N SER A 90 -1.18 -1.63 -2.36
CA SER A 90 -0.67 -2.48 -1.27
C SER A 90 -0.61 -3.95 -1.71
N PRO A 91 0.38 -4.74 -1.23
CA PRO A 91 0.47 -6.17 -1.52
C PRO A 91 -0.80 -6.95 -1.20
N LYS A 92 -1.52 -6.56 -0.14
CA LYS A 92 -2.80 -7.16 0.26
C LYS A 92 -3.86 -6.90 -0.79
N THR A 93 -4.05 -5.63 -1.19
CA THR A 93 -5.04 -5.23 -2.22
C THR A 93 -4.73 -5.87 -3.56
N ALA A 94 -3.45 -5.89 -3.97
CA ALA A 94 -3.02 -6.52 -5.21
C ALA A 94 -3.36 -8.02 -5.23
N ASN A 95 -3.10 -8.74 -4.13
CA ASN A 95 -3.45 -10.15 -4.01
C ASN A 95 -4.97 -10.39 -4.06
N ASP A 96 -5.74 -9.53 -3.40
CA ASP A 96 -7.21 -9.62 -3.44
C ASP A 96 -7.75 -9.36 -4.86
N TYR A 97 -7.16 -8.44 -5.61
CA TYR A 97 -7.54 -8.18 -6.99
C TYR A 97 -7.22 -9.35 -7.92
N VAL A 98 -6.05 -9.99 -7.79
CA VAL A 98 -5.73 -11.22 -8.53
C VAL A 98 -6.78 -12.30 -8.26
N LYS A 99 -7.17 -12.51 -7.00
CA LYS A 99 -8.21 -13.47 -6.63
C LYS A 99 -9.56 -13.12 -7.26
N ARG A 100 -9.95 -11.83 -7.22
CA ARG A 100 -11.23 -11.37 -7.79
C ARG A 100 -11.30 -11.57 -9.30
N VAL A 101 -10.23 -11.25 -10.03
CA VAL A 101 -10.18 -11.50 -11.47
C VAL A 101 -10.31 -12.98 -11.76
N ASN A 102 -9.58 -13.86 -11.06
CA ASN A 102 -9.67 -15.31 -11.23
C ASN A 102 -11.04 -15.90 -10.83
N GLN A 103 -11.80 -15.25 -9.94
CA GLN A 103 -13.17 -15.63 -9.60
C GLN A 103 -14.15 -15.32 -10.74
N VAL A 104 -13.91 -14.27 -11.50
CA VAL A 104 -14.75 -13.89 -12.65
C VAL A 104 -14.45 -14.76 -13.86
N CYS A 105 -13.19 -14.88 -14.19
CA CYS A 105 -12.70 -15.71 -15.28
C CYS A 105 -11.22 -16.03 -15.05
N ASP A 106 -10.77 -17.15 -15.61
CA ASP A 106 -9.35 -17.50 -15.61
C ASP A 106 -8.53 -16.36 -16.22
N ILE A 107 -7.53 -15.89 -15.48
CA ILE A 107 -6.73 -14.70 -15.86
C ILE A 107 -5.96 -14.91 -17.18
N GLU A 108 -5.55 -16.14 -17.48
CA GLU A 108 -4.86 -16.46 -18.75
C GLU A 108 -5.82 -16.38 -19.93
N LYS A 109 -7.07 -16.81 -19.75
CA LYS A 109 -8.11 -16.67 -20.78
C LYS A 109 -8.44 -15.21 -21.03
N LEU A 110 -8.49 -14.38 -19.97
CA LEU A 110 -8.76 -12.95 -20.08
C LEU A 110 -7.70 -12.17 -20.87
N LEU A 111 -6.48 -12.69 -21.03
CA LEU A 111 -5.50 -12.07 -21.91
C LEU A 111 -5.95 -12.03 -23.38
N ASN A 112 -6.67 -13.03 -23.82
CA ASN A 112 -7.03 -13.24 -25.23
C ASN A 112 -8.43 -12.74 -25.60
N ILE A 113 -9.22 -12.30 -24.61
CA ILE A 113 -10.60 -11.85 -24.82
C ILE A 113 -10.78 -10.41 -24.31
N ASP A 114 -11.84 -9.72 -24.79
CA ASP A 114 -12.14 -8.38 -24.27
C ASP A 114 -12.61 -8.46 -22.81
N VAL A 115 -12.03 -7.62 -21.96
CA VAL A 115 -12.37 -7.52 -20.54
C VAL A 115 -13.60 -6.64 -20.31
N GLN A 116 -13.95 -5.78 -21.29
CA GLN A 116 -15.02 -4.79 -21.11
C GLN A 116 -16.38 -5.42 -20.79
N PRO A 117 -16.84 -6.50 -21.48
CA PRO A 117 -18.12 -7.13 -21.15
C PRO A 117 -18.23 -7.58 -19.69
N PHE A 118 -17.12 -8.07 -19.11
CA PHE A 118 -17.10 -8.46 -17.68
C PHE A 118 -17.18 -7.25 -16.77
N ILE A 119 -16.54 -6.12 -17.11
CA ILE A 119 -16.67 -4.88 -16.37
C ILE A 119 -18.12 -4.39 -16.40
N ASP A 120 -18.74 -4.41 -17.57
CA ASP A 120 -20.11 -3.95 -17.78
C ASP A 120 -21.10 -4.79 -16.98
N GLU A 121 -20.92 -6.11 -16.90
CA GLU A 121 -21.75 -7.01 -16.09
C GLU A 121 -21.78 -6.61 -14.61
N TYR A 122 -20.62 -6.17 -14.06
CA TYR A 122 -20.51 -5.71 -12.67
C TYR A 122 -20.85 -4.24 -12.45
N THR A 123 -20.94 -3.41 -13.49
CA THR A 123 -21.19 -1.97 -13.35
C THR A 123 -22.60 -1.56 -13.78
N ILE A 124 -23.17 -2.21 -14.80
CA ILE A 124 -24.49 -1.89 -15.36
C ILE A 124 -25.35 -3.12 -15.63
N GLY A 125 -24.80 -4.35 -15.51
CA GLY A 125 -25.48 -5.60 -15.78
C GLY A 125 -26.01 -6.30 -14.53
N ASP A 126 -26.19 -7.61 -14.61
CA ASP A 126 -26.89 -8.41 -13.59
C ASP A 126 -26.11 -8.55 -12.27
N LYS A 127 -24.80 -8.30 -12.26
CA LYS A 127 -23.92 -8.40 -11.06
C LYS A 127 -23.66 -7.09 -10.35
N VAL A 128 -24.42 -6.04 -10.64
CA VAL A 128 -24.25 -4.71 -9.98
C VAL A 128 -24.41 -4.80 -8.48
N ASP A 129 -25.38 -5.54 -7.97
CA ASP A 129 -25.62 -5.67 -6.54
C ASP A 129 -24.52 -6.49 -5.84
N ASP A 130 -24.00 -7.52 -6.49
CA ASP A 130 -22.85 -8.27 -6.01
C ASP A 130 -21.60 -7.37 -5.95
N ASN A 131 -21.40 -6.53 -6.96
CA ASN A 131 -20.31 -5.57 -6.99
C ASN A 131 -20.40 -4.59 -5.81
N LYS A 132 -21.57 -4.00 -5.57
CA LYS A 132 -21.81 -3.08 -4.44
C LYS A 132 -21.58 -3.77 -3.10
N ARG A 133 -22.10 -4.98 -2.91
CA ARG A 133 -21.89 -5.79 -1.70
C ARG A 133 -20.42 -6.06 -1.41
N LEU A 134 -19.59 -6.15 -2.44
CA LEU A 134 -18.14 -6.36 -2.35
C LEU A 134 -17.35 -5.05 -2.48
N HIS A 135 -17.96 -3.90 -2.14
CA HIS A 135 -17.33 -2.57 -2.19
C HIS A 135 -16.68 -2.24 -3.54
N ASN A 136 -17.32 -2.64 -4.65
CA ASN A 136 -16.85 -2.48 -6.03
C ASN A 136 -15.51 -3.18 -6.35
N ALA A 137 -15.05 -4.08 -5.49
CA ALA A 137 -13.77 -4.75 -5.68
C ALA A 137 -13.67 -5.57 -6.99
N PRO A 138 -14.72 -6.32 -7.44
CA PRO A 138 -14.66 -7.04 -8.71
C PRO A 138 -14.46 -6.10 -9.91
N SER A 139 -15.27 -5.05 -10.03
CA SER A 139 -15.16 -4.11 -11.16
C SER A 139 -13.84 -3.34 -11.14
N CYS A 140 -13.35 -2.94 -9.95
CA CYS A 140 -12.05 -2.30 -9.80
C CYS A 140 -10.91 -3.23 -10.22
N ALA A 141 -10.94 -4.49 -9.81
CA ALA A 141 -9.94 -5.49 -10.18
C ALA A 141 -9.90 -5.73 -11.69
N LEU A 142 -11.05 -5.86 -12.35
CA LEU A 142 -11.17 -6.01 -13.81
C LEU A 142 -10.67 -4.78 -14.57
N LYS A 143 -10.97 -3.57 -14.10
CA LYS A 143 -10.44 -2.33 -14.68
C LYS A 143 -8.91 -2.29 -14.60
N LYS A 144 -8.33 -2.64 -13.45
CA LYS A 144 -6.88 -2.74 -13.29
C LYS A 144 -6.26 -3.82 -14.18
N PHE A 145 -6.94 -4.94 -14.36
CA PHE A 145 -6.48 -5.97 -15.28
C PHE A 145 -6.53 -5.50 -16.75
N LYS A 146 -7.55 -4.73 -17.13
CA LYS A 146 -7.63 -4.10 -18.46
C LYS A 146 -6.48 -3.13 -18.71
N GLU A 147 -6.11 -2.31 -17.70
CA GLU A 147 -4.94 -1.42 -17.75
C GLU A 147 -3.63 -2.22 -17.90
N PHE A 148 -3.44 -3.26 -17.08
CA PHE A 148 -2.30 -4.16 -17.15
C PHE A 148 -2.14 -4.78 -18.54
N LYS A 149 -3.23 -5.29 -19.10
CA LYS A 149 -3.23 -5.87 -20.45
C LYS A 149 -2.78 -4.88 -21.52
N LYS A 150 -3.25 -3.62 -21.47
CA LYS A 150 -2.84 -2.57 -22.41
C LYS A 150 -1.38 -2.18 -22.29
N SER A 151 -0.80 -2.34 -21.11
CA SER A 151 0.58 -1.91 -20.83
C SER A 151 1.62 -2.98 -21.13
N ASN A 152 1.23 -4.26 -21.20
CA ASN A 152 2.17 -5.37 -21.28
C ASN A 152 1.94 -6.30 -22.47
N TYR A 153 0.83 -6.13 -23.19
CA TYR A 153 0.42 -6.92 -24.34
C TYR A 153 -0.22 -6.04 -25.42
#